data_f5e31f9b75a236cca74a85aa42d5fa36
#
_entry.id   f5e31f9b75a236cca74a85aa42d5fa36
#
_cell.length_a   1.000
_cell.length_b   1.000
_cell.length_c   1.000
_cell.angle_alpha   90.00
_cell.angle_beta   90.00
_cell.angle_gamma   90.00
#
_symmetry.space_group_name_H-M   'P 1'
#
loop_
_entity.id
_entity.type
_entity.pdbx_description
1 polymer ?
#
loop_
_entity_poly.entity_id
_entity_poly.type
_entity_poly.pdbx_seq_one_letter_code
_entity_poly.pdbx_strand_id
1 'polypeptide(L)'
;MAYQGFASGSTDRDAHAVRLFVKEGHQVAVAQSFAKNMGLYGERVGAFSMTTASPEEKARVDSQLKIVIRPMYSNPPVHGSRIANTILGDEALYVQWTGEVKCMANRIISMREKLYNLLTHNLKTPGEWGHIKSQIGMFR
;
A
#
# COMPACT_ATOMS: atom_id res chain seq x y z
N MET A 1 3.22 1.58 3.86
CA MET A 1 2.17 0.72 3.25
C MET A 1 2.33 0.72 1.73
N ALA A 2 3.04 -0.28 1.21
CA ALA A 2 3.32 -0.35 -0.24
C ALA A 2 2.38 -1.31 -1.00
N TYR A 3 1.76 -2.25 -0.30
CA TYR A 3 0.96 -3.32 -0.91
C TYR A 3 -0.51 -3.30 -0.49
N GLN A 4 -1.00 -2.14 -0.07
CA GLN A 4 -2.40 -2.00 0.33
C GLN A 4 -3.33 -2.36 -0.84
N GLY A 5 -4.21 -3.30 -0.60
CA GLY A 5 -5.09 -3.91 -1.58
C GLY A 5 -4.55 -5.20 -2.20
N PHE A 6 -3.24 -5.40 -2.28
CA PHE A 6 -2.65 -6.63 -2.84
C PHE A 6 -2.52 -7.78 -1.85
N ALA A 7 -2.48 -7.50 -0.55
CA ALA A 7 -2.37 -8.56 0.45
C ALA A 7 -3.64 -9.40 0.53
N SER A 8 -4.81 -8.76 0.63
CA SER A 8 -6.09 -9.44 0.81
C SER A 8 -7.09 -9.23 -0.33
N GLY A 9 -6.79 -8.37 -1.30
CA GLY A 9 -7.74 -7.91 -2.31
C GLY A 9 -8.70 -6.83 -1.81
N SER A 10 -8.45 -6.28 -0.62
CA SER A 10 -9.24 -5.21 -0.02
C SER A 10 -8.33 -4.14 0.58
N THR A 11 -8.40 -2.93 0.06
CA THR A 11 -7.67 -1.78 0.60
C THR A 11 -8.03 -1.50 2.05
N ASP A 12 -9.28 -1.78 2.42
CA ASP A 12 -9.83 -1.57 3.74
C ASP A 12 -9.28 -2.57 4.78
N ARG A 13 -9.26 -3.86 4.44
CA ARG A 13 -8.67 -4.91 5.28
C ARG A 13 -7.17 -4.71 5.46
N ASP A 14 -6.47 -4.33 4.41
CA ASP A 14 -5.03 -4.13 4.44
C ASP A 14 -4.61 -2.88 5.25
N ALA A 15 -5.54 -1.97 5.52
CA ALA A 15 -5.34 -0.82 6.41
C ALA A 15 -5.56 -1.14 7.91
N HIS A 16 -5.88 -2.40 8.26
CA HIS A 16 -6.22 -2.80 9.64
C HIS A 16 -5.15 -2.40 10.66
N ALA A 17 -3.88 -2.63 10.37
CA ALA A 17 -2.80 -2.31 11.29
C ALA A 17 -2.75 -0.81 11.63
N VAL A 18 -2.87 0.06 10.64
CA VAL A 18 -2.89 1.52 10.86
C VAL A 18 -4.08 1.92 11.72
N ARG A 19 -5.27 1.38 11.43
CA ARG A 19 -6.48 1.68 12.21
C ARG A 19 -6.37 1.18 13.64
N LEU A 20 -5.79 0.00 13.85
CA LEU A 20 -5.56 -0.55 15.19
C LEU A 20 -4.68 0.38 16.01
N PHE A 21 -3.51 0.77 15.49
CA PHE A 21 -2.61 1.69 16.20
C PHE A 21 -3.27 3.03 16.53
N VAL A 22 -4.02 3.61 15.60
CA VAL A 22 -4.76 4.85 15.85
C VAL A 22 -5.85 4.66 16.91
N LYS A 23 -6.58 3.53 16.86
CA LYS A 23 -7.63 3.20 17.84
C LYS A 23 -7.05 3.03 19.25
N GLU A 24 -5.86 2.43 19.38
CA GLU A 24 -5.15 2.25 20.65
C GLU A 24 -4.46 3.55 21.12
N GLY A 25 -4.67 4.69 20.46
CA GLY A 25 -4.16 5.99 20.88
C GLY A 25 -2.70 6.27 20.52
N HIS A 26 -2.08 5.45 19.68
CA HIS A 26 -0.71 5.69 19.24
C HIS A 26 -0.63 6.82 18.21
N GLN A 27 0.42 7.63 18.32
CA GLN A 27 0.80 8.55 17.24
C GLN A 27 1.46 7.76 16.12
N VAL A 28 0.92 7.87 14.91
CA VAL A 28 1.32 7.05 13.76
C VAL A 28 1.77 7.94 12.62
N ALA A 29 2.94 7.62 12.06
CA ALA A 29 3.38 8.14 10.77
C ALA A 29 3.24 7.04 9.71
N VAL A 30 2.50 7.32 8.65
CA VAL A 30 2.22 6.36 7.57
C VAL A 30 2.79 6.86 6.26
N ALA A 31 3.68 6.09 5.66
CA ALA A 31 4.13 6.27 4.29
C ALA A 31 3.39 5.26 3.38
N GLN A 32 2.55 5.76 2.48
CA GLN A 32 1.84 4.98 1.48
C GLN A 32 2.51 5.11 0.12
N SER A 33 2.44 4.06 -0.68
CA SER A 33 2.96 4.09 -2.05
C SER A 33 1.89 3.66 -3.03
N PHE A 34 1.75 4.39 -4.12
CA PHE A 34 0.89 4.03 -5.25
C PHE A 34 1.66 3.31 -6.37
N ALA A 35 2.94 3.02 -6.14
CA ALA A 35 3.77 2.33 -7.12
C ALA A 35 3.20 0.94 -7.50
N LYS A 36 2.69 0.17 -6.52
CA LYS A 36 2.19 -1.20 -6.72
C LYS A 36 0.72 -1.21 -7.08
N ASN A 37 -0.13 -0.71 -6.20
CA ASN A 37 -1.59 -0.81 -6.35
C ASN A 37 -2.21 0.08 -7.43
N MET A 38 -1.44 1.03 -7.99
CA MET A 38 -1.81 1.80 -9.19
C MET A 38 -0.82 1.63 -10.34
N GLY A 39 0.20 0.77 -10.19
CA GLY A 39 1.21 0.56 -11.23
C GLY A 39 2.11 1.76 -11.51
N LEU A 40 2.16 2.75 -10.63
CA LEU A 40 2.85 4.04 -10.82
C LEU A 40 4.31 3.99 -10.36
N TYR A 41 5.04 2.94 -10.75
CA TYR A 41 6.44 2.72 -10.31
C TYR A 41 7.37 3.87 -10.73
N GLY A 42 7.26 4.32 -11.96
CA GLY A 42 8.10 5.39 -12.52
C GLY A 42 7.73 6.79 -12.05
N GLU A 43 6.48 6.98 -11.65
CA GLU A 43 5.95 8.28 -11.25
C GLU A 43 6.39 8.72 -9.85
N ARG A 44 6.97 7.81 -9.06
CA ARG A 44 7.50 8.09 -7.73
C ARG A 44 6.48 8.79 -6.82
N VAL A 45 5.24 8.27 -6.76
CA VAL A 45 4.12 8.88 -6.06
C VAL A 45 3.67 8.05 -4.87
N GLY A 46 3.33 8.73 -3.80
CA GLY A 46 2.80 8.19 -2.57
C GLY A 46 2.23 9.30 -1.69
N ALA A 47 1.78 8.93 -0.50
CA ALA A 47 1.27 9.88 0.48
C ALA A 47 1.96 9.64 1.83
N PHE A 48 2.30 10.73 2.51
CA PHE A 48 2.72 10.71 3.90
C PHE A 48 1.60 11.29 4.75
N SER A 49 1.23 10.58 5.79
CA SER A 49 0.21 11.02 6.76
C SER A 49 0.72 10.81 8.16
N MET A 50 0.39 11.73 9.07
CA MET A 50 0.78 11.64 10.46
C MET A 50 -0.39 12.06 11.35
N THR A 51 -0.62 11.30 12.42
CA THR A 51 -1.57 11.68 13.47
C THR A 51 -0.91 12.65 14.44
N THR A 52 -1.67 13.63 14.92
CA THR A 52 -1.23 14.60 15.93
C THR A 52 -2.28 14.70 17.02
N ALA A 53 -1.89 15.07 18.22
CA ALA A 53 -2.79 15.13 19.37
C ALA A 53 -3.71 16.37 19.33
N SER A 54 -3.29 17.46 18.63
CA SER A 54 -4.07 18.68 18.54
C SER A 54 -3.79 19.47 17.26
N PRO A 55 -4.67 20.43 16.88
CA PRO A 55 -4.43 21.33 15.76
C PRO A 55 -3.13 22.16 15.92
N GLU A 56 -2.78 22.54 17.14
CA GLU A 56 -1.56 23.30 17.46
C GLU A 56 -0.31 22.43 17.22
N GLU A 57 -0.35 21.16 17.60
CA GLU A 57 0.72 20.21 17.32
C GLU A 57 0.85 20.00 15.81
N LYS A 58 -0.28 19.81 15.11
CA LYS A 58 -0.28 19.73 13.65
C LYS A 58 0.41 20.91 13.00
N ALA A 59 0.11 22.13 13.43
CA ALA A 59 0.74 23.33 12.87
C ALA A 59 2.26 23.36 13.08
N ARG A 60 2.74 22.90 14.24
CA ARG A 60 4.18 22.78 14.51
C ARG A 60 4.83 21.71 13.63
N VAL A 61 4.20 20.54 13.52
CA VAL A 61 4.68 19.44 12.66
C VAL A 61 4.72 19.87 11.20
N ASP A 62 3.67 20.49 10.68
CA ASP A 62 3.62 21.02 9.31
C ASP A 62 4.75 22.02 9.03
N SER A 63 5.04 22.90 10.00
CA SER A 63 6.13 23.86 9.90
C SER A 63 7.50 23.17 9.79
N GLN A 64 7.75 22.15 10.61
CA GLN A 64 9.00 21.40 10.57
C GLN A 64 9.14 20.54 9.32
N LEU A 65 8.07 19.91 8.86
CA LEU A 65 8.06 19.16 7.61
C LEU A 65 8.42 20.05 6.42
N LYS A 66 7.93 21.27 6.35
CA LYS A 66 8.29 22.24 5.30
C LYS A 66 9.79 22.55 5.30
N ILE A 67 10.40 22.68 6.48
CA ILE A 67 11.84 22.92 6.62
C ILE A 67 12.64 21.73 6.11
N VAL A 68 12.21 20.50 6.40
CA VAL A 68 12.87 19.27 5.93
C VAL A 68 12.67 19.05 4.43
N ILE A 69 11.47 19.26 3.92
CA ILE A 69 11.13 19.01 2.52
C ILE A 69 11.85 19.98 1.59
N ARG A 70 11.95 21.25 1.97
CA ARG A 70 12.51 22.29 1.10
C ARG A 70 13.95 22.00 0.61
N PRO A 71 14.92 21.63 1.45
CA PRO A 71 16.26 21.28 0.99
C PRO A 71 16.34 19.88 0.36
N MET A 72 15.39 18.97 0.67
CA MET A 72 15.40 17.60 0.17
C MET A 72 15.05 17.54 -1.32
N TYR A 73 13.96 18.19 -1.75
CA TYR A 73 13.51 18.20 -3.14
C TYR A 73 12.66 19.42 -3.53
N SER A 74 12.43 20.36 -2.62
CA SER A 74 11.64 21.60 -2.78
C SER A 74 10.19 21.33 -3.19
N ASN A 75 9.95 20.96 -4.46
CA ASN A 75 8.65 20.60 -5.01
C ASN A 75 8.75 19.25 -5.73
N PRO A 76 7.91 18.27 -5.38
CA PRO A 76 7.88 16.99 -6.09
C PRO A 76 7.27 17.14 -7.48
N PRO A 77 7.57 16.20 -8.41
CA PRO A 77 6.83 16.06 -9.65
C PRO A 77 5.34 15.87 -9.37
N VAL A 78 4.47 16.54 -10.14
CA VAL A 78 3.01 16.53 -9.90
C VAL A 78 2.25 15.51 -10.74
N HIS A 79 2.87 14.94 -11.79
CA HIS A 79 2.18 14.05 -12.73
C HIS A 79 1.58 12.83 -12.01
N GLY A 80 2.37 12.08 -11.29
CA GLY A 80 1.91 10.89 -10.56
C GLY A 80 0.84 11.21 -9.50
N SER A 81 0.99 12.34 -8.79
CA SER A 81 -0.01 12.74 -7.79
C SER A 81 -1.35 13.15 -8.45
N ARG A 82 -1.32 13.74 -9.63
CA ARG A 82 -2.55 14.05 -10.40
C ARG A 82 -3.27 12.77 -10.81
N ILE A 83 -2.57 11.75 -11.31
CA ILE A 83 -3.16 10.46 -11.66
C ILE A 83 -3.83 9.84 -10.42
N ALA A 84 -3.08 9.72 -9.31
CA ALA A 84 -3.62 9.16 -8.08
C ALA A 84 -4.83 9.95 -7.56
N ASN A 85 -4.77 11.29 -7.58
CA ASN A 85 -5.86 12.14 -7.13
C ASN A 85 -7.10 12.03 -8.02
N THR A 86 -6.94 11.88 -9.34
CA THR A 86 -8.06 11.65 -10.26
C THR A 86 -8.79 10.36 -9.93
N ILE A 87 -8.05 9.26 -9.72
CA ILE A 87 -8.64 7.96 -9.39
C ILE A 87 -9.32 7.97 -8.01
N LEU A 88 -8.66 8.57 -7.01
CA LEU A 88 -9.18 8.59 -5.64
C LEU A 88 -10.30 9.63 -5.42
N GLY A 89 -10.37 10.65 -6.26
CA GLY A 89 -11.34 11.74 -6.15
C GLY A 89 -12.62 11.54 -6.98
N ASP A 90 -12.68 10.53 -7.84
CA ASP A 90 -13.86 10.19 -8.62
C ASP A 90 -14.43 8.85 -8.15
N GLU A 91 -15.70 8.83 -7.75
CA GLU A 91 -16.33 7.63 -7.18
C GLU A 91 -16.37 6.46 -8.16
N ALA A 92 -16.65 6.70 -9.43
CA ALA A 92 -16.72 5.65 -10.45
C ALA A 92 -15.33 5.05 -10.71
N LEU A 93 -14.30 5.89 -10.84
CA LEU A 93 -12.92 5.45 -11.00
C LEU A 93 -12.40 4.73 -9.75
N TYR A 94 -12.77 5.19 -8.56
CA TYR A 94 -12.40 4.54 -7.31
C TYR A 94 -12.98 3.12 -7.20
N VAL A 95 -14.27 2.95 -7.51
CA VAL A 95 -14.93 1.65 -7.52
C VAL A 95 -14.30 0.73 -8.56
N GLN A 96 -14.05 1.21 -9.76
CA GLN A 96 -13.35 0.45 -10.79
C GLN A 96 -11.97 0.01 -10.30
N TRP A 97 -11.15 0.94 -9.81
CA TRP A 97 -9.82 0.67 -9.32
C TRP A 97 -9.78 -0.37 -8.20
N THR A 98 -10.68 -0.29 -7.22
CA THR A 98 -10.74 -1.30 -6.14
C THR A 98 -11.10 -2.68 -6.66
N GLY A 99 -11.96 -2.77 -7.67
CA GLY A 99 -12.28 -4.02 -8.37
C GLY A 99 -11.08 -4.61 -9.10
N GLU A 100 -10.31 -3.79 -9.79
CA GLU A 100 -9.09 -4.19 -10.50
C GLU A 100 -7.99 -4.65 -9.54
N VAL A 101 -7.78 -3.92 -8.44
CA VAL A 101 -6.85 -4.32 -7.37
C VAL A 101 -7.21 -5.69 -6.79
N LYS A 102 -8.50 -5.93 -6.53
CA LYS A 102 -8.99 -7.23 -6.09
C LYS A 102 -8.72 -8.33 -7.10
N CYS A 103 -8.92 -8.05 -8.38
CA CYS A 103 -8.63 -9.00 -9.46
C CYS A 103 -7.14 -9.37 -9.50
N MET A 104 -6.25 -8.39 -9.42
CA MET A 104 -4.79 -8.60 -9.37
C MET A 104 -4.37 -9.40 -8.13
N ALA A 105 -4.90 -9.07 -6.95
CA ALA A 105 -4.62 -9.80 -5.72
C ALA A 105 -5.06 -11.26 -5.79
N ASN A 106 -6.27 -11.51 -6.29
CA ASN A 106 -6.79 -12.87 -6.48
C ASN A 106 -5.93 -13.70 -7.46
N ARG A 107 -5.42 -13.07 -8.51
CA ARG A 107 -4.48 -13.72 -9.43
C ARG A 107 -3.19 -14.15 -8.71
N ILE A 108 -2.61 -13.26 -7.91
CA ILE A 108 -1.40 -13.57 -7.13
C ILE A 108 -1.66 -14.75 -6.18
N ILE A 109 -2.75 -14.70 -5.43
CA ILE A 109 -3.14 -15.76 -4.50
C ILE A 109 -3.30 -17.09 -5.24
N SER A 110 -4.04 -17.08 -6.36
CA SER A 110 -4.24 -18.28 -7.19
C SER A 110 -2.93 -18.83 -7.75
N MET A 111 -2.00 -17.98 -8.19
CA MET A 111 -0.69 -18.43 -8.69
C MET A 111 0.15 -19.07 -7.58
N ARG A 112 0.13 -18.51 -6.38
CA ARG A 112 0.81 -19.06 -5.20
C ARG A 112 0.26 -20.44 -4.82
N GLU A 113 -1.07 -20.58 -4.80
CA GLU A 113 -1.72 -21.88 -4.57
C GLU A 113 -1.32 -22.92 -5.63
N LYS A 114 -1.34 -22.54 -6.90
CA LYS A 114 -0.92 -23.42 -7.99
C LYS A 114 0.55 -23.84 -7.83
N LEU A 115 1.44 -22.91 -7.55
CA LEU A 115 2.87 -23.19 -7.34
C LEU A 115 3.06 -24.15 -6.17
N TYR A 116 2.42 -23.87 -5.03
CA TYR A 116 2.46 -24.73 -3.85
C TYR A 116 2.00 -26.15 -4.19
N ASN A 117 0.86 -26.29 -4.85
CA ASN A 117 0.32 -27.59 -5.22
C ASN A 117 1.22 -28.35 -6.20
N LEU A 118 1.81 -27.67 -7.18
CA LEU A 118 2.77 -28.28 -8.11
C LEU A 118 4.00 -28.82 -7.38
N LEU A 119 4.59 -28.03 -6.49
CA LEU A 119 5.78 -28.43 -5.74
C LEU A 119 5.50 -29.59 -4.77
N THR A 120 4.37 -29.52 -4.04
CA THR A 120 4.09 -30.48 -2.96
C THR A 120 3.40 -31.73 -3.44
N HIS A 121 2.40 -31.64 -4.30
CA HIS A 121 1.55 -32.76 -4.66
C HIS A 121 1.94 -33.42 -6.00
N ASN A 122 2.33 -32.62 -6.99
CA ASN A 122 2.67 -33.14 -8.31
C ASN A 122 4.15 -33.55 -8.39
N LEU A 123 5.06 -32.66 -8.11
CA LEU A 123 6.50 -32.91 -8.23
C LEU A 123 7.09 -33.54 -6.96
N LYS A 124 6.41 -33.48 -5.84
CA LYS A 124 6.86 -33.98 -4.54
C LYS A 124 8.27 -33.50 -4.21
N THR A 125 8.55 -32.23 -4.51
CA THR A 125 9.85 -31.59 -4.28
C THR A 125 10.17 -31.59 -2.79
N PRO A 126 11.33 -32.06 -2.34
CA PRO A 126 11.71 -32.03 -0.94
C PRO A 126 11.72 -30.60 -0.38
N GLY A 127 11.32 -30.44 0.90
CA GLY A 127 11.31 -29.17 1.61
C GLY A 127 9.91 -28.70 2.03
N GLU A 128 9.88 -27.63 2.83
CA GLU A 128 8.64 -27.01 3.30
C GLU A 128 8.29 -25.80 2.44
N TRP A 129 7.19 -25.85 1.73
CA TRP A 129 6.77 -24.82 0.78
C TRP A 129 5.61 -23.95 1.28
N GLY A 130 5.18 -24.12 2.54
CA GLY A 130 4.04 -23.39 3.13
C GLY A 130 4.20 -21.86 3.10
N HIS A 131 5.43 -21.37 3.18
CA HIS A 131 5.76 -19.95 3.10
C HIS A 131 5.28 -19.27 1.81
N ILE A 132 5.20 -20.00 0.69
CA ILE A 132 4.68 -19.48 -0.59
C ILE A 132 3.27 -18.90 -0.42
N LYS A 133 2.43 -19.53 0.42
CA LYS A 133 1.06 -19.10 0.67
C LYS A 133 0.94 -18.10 1.82
N SER A 134 1.79 -18.22 2.85
CA SER A 134 1.69 -17.41 4.06
C SER A 134 2.36 -16.03 3.96
N GLN A 135 3.32 -15.86 3.05
CA GLN A 135 4.02 -14.59 2.87
C GLN A 135 3.14 -13.55 2.17
N ILE A 136 3.25 -12.29 2.61
CA ILE A 136 2.52 -11.14 2.07
C ILE A 136 3.53 -10.06 1.68
N GLY A 137 3.29 -9.39 0.56
CA GLY A 137 4.20 -8.36 0.02
C GLY A 137 5.47 -8.97 -0.58
N MET A 138 6.42 -8.16 -0.96
CA MET A 138 7.67 -8.51 -1.68
C MET A 138 7.65 -9.92 -2.30
N PHE A 139 7.08 -10.02 -3.51
CA PHE A 139 6.95 -11.30 -4.21
C PHE A 139 8.33 -11.74 -4.72
N ARG A 140 8.86 -12.79 -4.13
CA ARG A 140 10.10 -13.48 -4.54
C ARG A 140 9.75 -14.86 -5.02
#